data_3560038a3a113c32e81d5e22fd102487
#
_entry.id   3560038a3a113c32e81d5e22fd102487
#
_cell.length_a   1.000
_cell.length_b   1.000
_cell.length_c   1.000
_cell.angle_alpha   90.00
_cell.angle_beta   90.00
_cell.angle_gamma   90.00
#
_symmetry.space_group_name_H-M   'P 1'
#
loop_
_entity.id
_entity.type
_entity.pdbx_description
1 polymer ?
#
loop_
_entity_poly.entity_id
_entity_poly.type
_entity_poly.pdbx_seq_one_letter_code
_entity_poly.pdbx_strand_id
1 'polypeptide(L)'
;MLSNQEIEQGIREWSRKIGIGSYWSPIQNGQGRELVVYGVYYDRRIGTFVVDYGIVNTFIHNGNPLEETMPVYKFTDGRFKKIRN
;
A
#
# COMPACT_ATOMS: atom_id res chain seq x y z
N MET A 1 -15.03 10.52 13.53
CA MET A 1 -14.53 10.87 12.19
C MET A 1 -13.29 11.73 12.33
N LEU A 2 -12.27 11.45 11.54
CA LEU A 2 -11.02 12.22 11.60
C LEU A 2 -11.20 13.58 10.95
N SER A 3 -10.55 14.60 11.54
CA SER A 3 -10.49 15.92 10.94
C SER A 3 -9.54 15.90 9.73
N ASN A 4 -9.62 16.92 8.89
CA ASN A 4 -8.71 17.03 7.75
C ASN A 4 -7.25 17.07 8.20
N GLN A 5 -6.97 17.72 9.32
CA GLN A 5 -5.61 17.80 9.87
C GLN A 5 -5.13 16.43 10.33
N GLU A 6 -5.99 15.66 10.98
CA GLU A 6 -5.67 14.29 11.40
C GLU A 6 -5.44 13.38 10.20
N ILE A 7 -6.24 13.55 9.15
CA ILE A 7 -6.06 12.78 7.92
C ILE A 7 -4.72 13.09 7.28
N GLU A 8 -4.37 14.35 7.15
CA GLU A 8 -3.08 14.76 6.57
C GLU A 8 -1.91 14.20 7.37
N GLN A 9 -2.00 14.28 8.69
CA GLN A 9 -0.97 13.75 9.56
C GLN A 9 -0.85 12.24 9.42
N GLY A 10 -1.98 11.56 9.37
CA GLY A 10 -2.00 10.10 9.19
C GLY A 10 -1.39 9.67 7.86
N ILE A 11 -1.72 10.38 6.78
CA ILE A 11 -1.12 10.09 5.48
C ILE A 11 0.41 10.23 5.54
N ARG A 12 0.89 11.29 6.19
CA ARG A 12 2.32 11.55 6.32
C ARG A 12 3.01 10.44 7.12
N GLU A 13 2.42 10.07 8.25
CA GLU A 13 2.99 9.04 9.12
C GLU A 13 2.98 7.67 8.46
N TRP A 14 1.88 7.29 7.84
CA TRP A 14 1.79 6.00 7.15
C TRP A 14 2.69 5.97 5.93
N SER A 15 2.80 7.07 5.20
CA SER A 15 3.70 7.16 4.04
C SER A 15 5.15 6.94 4.46
N ARG A 16 5.54 7.47 5.61
CA ARG A 16 6.89 7.28 6.14
C ARG A 16 7.10 5.85 6.59
N LYS A 17 6.13 5.28 7.28
CA LYS A 17 6.23 3.92 7.83
C LYS A 17 6.25 2.87 6.72
N ILE A 18 5.38 3.01 5.75
CA ILE A 18 5.29 2.06 4.64
C ILE A 18 6.38 2.31 3.61
N GLY A 19 6.61 3.57 3.26
CA GLY A 19 7.63 3.96 2.28
C GLY A 19 7.08 4.00 0.87
N ILE A 20 6.88 5.20 0.33
CA ILE A 20 6.46 5.37 -1.05
C ILE A 20 7.57 4.86 -1.96
N GLY A 21 7.22 4.06 -2.95
CA GLY A 21 8.20 3.45 -3.86
C GLY A 21 8.81 2.17 -3.33
N SER A 22 8.47 1.74 -2.12
CA SER A 22 9.02 0.51 -1.56
C SER A 22 8.36 -0.73 -2.18
N TYR A 23 9.07 -1.85 -2.11
CA TYR A 23 8.61 -3.13 -2.61
C TYR A 23 8.35 -4.08 -1.45
N TRP A 24 7.27 -4.82 -1.56
CA TRP A 24 6.83 -5.74 -0.51
C TRP A 24 6.53 -7.10 -1.10
N SER A 25 6.65 -8.13 -0.28
CA SER A 25 6.39 -9.50 -0.70
C SER A 25 5.54 -10.22 0.34
N PRO A 26 4.59 -11.07 -0.08
CA PRO A 26 3.87 -11.92 0.86
C PRO A 26 4.84 -12.85 1.58
N ILE A 27 4.60 -13.04 2.87
CA ILE A 27 5.47 -13.91 3.68
C ILE A 27 5.08 -15.37 3.50
N GLN A 28 3.78 -15.63 3.37
CA GLN A 28 3.29 -17.01 3.28
C GLN A 28 3.51 -17.61 1.91
N ASN A 29 4.07 -18.80 1.91
CA ASN A 29 4.16 -19.72 0.77
C ASN A 29 5.10 -19.33 -0.36
N GLY A 30 5.81 -18.24 -0.25
CA GLY A 30 6.70 -17.79 -1.32
C GLY A 30 5.99 -17.64 -2.66
N GLN A 31 4.70 -17.62 -2.67
CA GLN A 31 3.87 -17.55 -3.86
C GLN A 31 3.07 -16.28 -3.85
N GLY A 32 3.64 -15.25 -4.08
CA GLY A 32 2.93 -14.00 -4.23
C GLY A 32 3.80 -13.12 -5.07
N ARG A 33 3.16 -12.25 -5.78
CA ARG A 33 3.89 -11.30 -6.58
C ARG A 33 4.32 -10.15 -5.71
N GLU A 34 5.46 -9.58 -6.04
CA GLU A 34 5.91 -8.39 -5.36
C GLU A 34 4.92 -7.26 -5.59
N LEU A 35 4.77 -6.42 -4.60
CA LEU A 35 3.96 -5.22 -4.66
C LEU A 35 4.85 -4.00 -4.60
N VAL A 36 4.50 -2.95 -5.33
CA VAL A 36 5.18 -1.66 -5.25
C VAL A 36 4.20 -0.63 -4.74
N VAL A 37 4.61 0.15 -3.74
CA VAL A 37 3.72 1.14 -3.11
C VAL A 37 3.78 2.44 -3.88
N TYR A 38 2.63 2.91 -4.33
CA TYR A 38 2.51 4.19 -5.02
C TYR A 38 2.17 5.33 -4.07
N GLY A 39 1.38 5.06 -3.04
CA GLY A 39 0.99 6.10 -2.12
C GLY A 39 0.10 5.59 -0.99
N VAL A 40 -0.22 6.50 -0.09
CA VAL A 40 -1.14 6.27 1.01
C VAL A 40 -2.16 7.39 1.00
N TYR A 41 -3.43 7.05 1.19
CA TYR A 41 -4.45 8.06 1.34
C TYR A 41 -5.55 7.57 2.27
N TYR A 42 -6.48 8.45 2.61
CA TYR A 42 -7.59 8.12 3.49
C TYR A 42 -8.84 7.85 2.66
N ASP A 43 -9.40 6.65 2.79
CA ASP A 43 -10.63 6.31 2.08
C ASP A 43 -11.82 6.55 3.01
N ARG A 44 -12.59 7.60 2.70
CA ARG A 44 -13.72 8.00 3.52
C ARG A 44 -14.87 7.00 3.50
N ARG A 45 -14.96 6.21 2.43
CA ARG A 45 -16.03 5.22 2.32
C ARG A 45 -15.87 4.08 3.32
N ILE A 46 -14.63 3.68 3.56
CA ILE A 46 -14.35 2.60 4.51
C ILE A 46 -13.80 3.12 5.83
N GLY A 47 -13.54 4.41 5.92
CA GLY A 47 -13.14 5.05 7.17
C GLY A 47 -11.74 4.69 7.65
N THR A 48 -10.82 4.38 6.76
CA THR A 48 -9.46 4.05 7.15
C THR A 48 -8.46 4.48 6.08
N PHE A 49 -7.19 4.47 6.47
CA PHE A 49 -6.10 4.73 5.53
C PHE A 49 -5.87 3.51 4.65
N VAL A 50 -5.58 3.74 3.39
CA VAL A 50 -5.33 2.67 2.42
C VAL A 50 -4.02 2.91 1.71
N VAL A 51 -3.41 1.81 1.27
CA VAL A 51 -2.22 1.84 0.43
C VAL A 51 -2.64 1.62 -1.00
N ASP A 52 -2.15 2.49 -1.88
CA ASP A 52 -2.29 2.34 -3.31
C ASP A 52 -1.03 1.64 -3.81
N TYR A 53 -1.17 0.49 -4.43
CA TYR A 53 -0.04 -0.33 -4.81
C TYR A 53 -0.25 -0.94 -6.20
N GLY A 54 0.86 -1.30 -6.83
CA GLY A 54 0.85 -2.04 -8.07
C GLY A 54 1.40 -3.43 -7.85
N ILE A 55 1.01 -4.37 -8.69
CA ILE A 55 1.53 -5.73 -8.65
C ILE A 55 2.62 -5.83 -9.72
N VAL A 56 3.86 -6.07 -9.28
CA VAL A 56 5.01 -6.07 -10.17
C VAL A 56 4.86 -7.18 -11.22
N ASN A 57 5.23 -6.85 -12.45
CA ASN A 57 5.18 -7.77 -13.60
C ASN A 57 3.76 -8.17 -14.00
N THR A 58 2.75 -7.44 -13.57
CA THR A 58 1.41 -7.60 -14.10
C THR A 58 1.00 -6.33 -14.81
N PHE A 59 0.37 -6.50 -15.96
CA PHE A 59 -0.03 -5.37 -16.77
C PHE A 59 -1.48 -5.55 -17.18
N ILE A 60 -2.22 -4.45 -17.12
CA ILE A 60 -3.49 -4.31 -17.79
C ILE A 60 -3.23 -3.50 -19.06
N HIS A 61 -4.23 -2.91 -19.65
CA HIS A 61 -4.09 -2.20 -20.91
C HIS A 61 -2.92 -1.23 -20.93
N ASN A 62 -2.28 -1.10 -22.06
CA ASN A 62 -1.22 -0.12 -22.32
C ASN A 62 0.07 -0.33 -21.51
N GLY A 63 0.27 -1.53 -21.00
CA GLY A 63 1.51 -1.85 -20.29
C GLY A 63 1.61 -1.27 -18.89
N ASN A 64 0.53 -0.73 -18.35
CA ASN A 64 0.53 -0.21 -16.99
C ASN A 64 0.37 -1.35 -15.99
N PRO A 65 1.08 -1.30 -14.85
CA PRO A 65 0.89 -2.29 -13.81
C PRO A 65 -0.55 -2.29 -13.29
N LEU A 66 -1.00 -3.46 -12.89
CA LEU A 66 -2.29 -3.57 -12.23
C LEU A 66 -2.22 -2.82 -10.90
N GLU A 67 -3.11 -1.85 -10.72
CA GLU A 67 -3.13 -0.99 -9.54
C GLU A 67 -4.33 -1.32 -8.67
N GLU A 68 -4.11 -1.48 -7.38
CA GLU A 68 -5.13 -1.83 -6.41
C GLU A 68 -4.91 -1.08 -5.11
N THR A 69 -5.85 -1.19 -4.20
CA THR A 69 -5.73 -0.59 -2.86
C THR A 69 -6.08 -1.61 -1.80
N MET A 70 -5.48 -1.45 -0.63
CA MET A 70 -5.84 -2.23 0.55
C MET A 70 -5.61 -1.41 1.81
N PRO A 71 -6.32 -1.71 2.91
CA PRO A 71 -6.08 -1.01 4.17
C PRO A 71 -4.64 -1.14 4.64
N VAL A 72 -4.11 -0.07 5.24
CA VAL A 72 -2.69 -0.04 5.67
C VAL A 72 -2.36 -1.15 6.65
N TYR A 73 -3.32 -1.57 7.49
CA TYR A 73 -3.02 -2.60 8.47
C TYR A 73 -2.64 -3.94 7.83
N LYS A 74 -3.06 -4.19 6.60
CA LYS A 74 -2.70 -5.41 5.89
C LYS A 74 -1.23 -5.45 5.51
N PHE A 75 -0.60 -4.29 5.38
CA PHE A 75 0.85 -4.22 5.16
C PHE A 75 1.63 -4.39 6.45
N THR A 76 1.01 -4.09 7.59
CA THR A 76 1.72 -4.03 8.87
C THR A 76 1.34 -5.14 9.84
N ASP A 77 0.42 -6.03 9.45
CA ASP A 77 -0.05 -7.10 10.33
C ASP A 77 0.73 -8.42 10.20
N GLY A 78 1.82 -8.41 9.45
CA GLY A 78 2.65 -9.60 9.31
C GLY A 78 2.44 -10.40 8.04
N ARG A 79 1.49 -10.01 7.19
CA ARG A 79 1.22 -10.74 5.93
C ARG A 79 2.26 -10.45 4.86
N PHE A 80 2.87 -9.28 4.93
CA PHE A 80 3.84 -8.81 3.94
C PHE A 80 5.09 -8.32 4.65
N LYS A 81 6.21 -8.40 3.95
CA LYS A 81 7.44 -7.79 4.43
C LYS A 81 8.02 -6.87 3.36
N LYS A 82 8.63 -5.79 3.81
CA LYS A 82 9.32 -4.87 2.91
C LYS A 82 10.62 -5.52 2.47
N ILE A 83 10.84 -5.59 1.17
CA ILE A 83 12.03 -6.24 0.62
C ILE A 83 13.05 -5.25 0.09
N ARG A 84 12.62 -4.05 -0.28
CA ARG A 84 13.54 -2.96 -0.65
C ARG A 84 12.79 -1.64 -0.75
N ASN A 85 13.51 -0.58 -0.64
CA ASN A 85 12.96 0.76 -0.77
C ASN A 85 13.04 1.25 -2.21
#